data_2b19022216013ecd46d84c641f4ba9da
#
_entry.id   2b19022216013ecd46d84c641f4ba9da
#
_cell.length_a   1.000
_cell.length_b   1.000
_cell.length_c   1.000
_cell.angle_alpha   90.00
_cell.angle_beta   90.00
_cell.angle_gamma   90.00
#
_symmetry.space_group_name_H-M   'P 1'
#
loop_
_entity.id
_entity.type
_entity.pdbx_description
1 polymer ?
#
loop_
_entity_poly.entity_id
_entity_poly.type
_entity_poly.pdbx_seq_one_letter_code
_entity_poly.pdbx_strand_id
1 'polypeptide(L)'
;MSTLQDLKEELSRFGANNDAVETARGKRMLNITPETGELLALLVHATRARQVLEVGTSNGYSTLWLAEAVIAVGGHVITLEHAEDKAALAAANFVRAGLQAHITQVLGDAGTWLETADDGSVDLLFLDSDRSAYARWWPQLRRVLKRGTGLMVVDNATSHATEMADFMQAVRADMSFRCSEVPVGNGQFMAVRVAG
;
A
#
# COMPACT_ATOMS: atom_id res chain seq x y z
N MET A 1 -9.26 18.17 -20.31
CA MET A 1 -9.36 17.11 -19.29
C MET A 1 -8.08 17.17 -18.47
N SER A 2 -8.19 17.17 -17.15
CA SER A 2 -7.01 17.05 -16.26
C SER A 2 -6.31 15.73 -16.53
N THR A 3 -4.98 15.73 -16.58
CA THR A 3 -4.19 14.50 -16.73
C THR A 3 -4.17 13.72 -15.40
N LEU A 4 -3.78 12.45 -15.44
CA LEU A 4 -3.58 11.67 -14.21
C LEU A 4 -2.50 12.30 -13.32
N GLN A 5 -1.48 12.90 -13.90
CA GLN A 5 -0.44 13.62 -13.16
C GLN A 5 -1.03 14.86 -12.44
N ASP A 6 -1.87 15.65 -13.12
CA ASP A 6 -2.55 16.80 -12.49
C ASP A 6 -3.42 16.37 -11.30
N LEU A 7 -4.10 15.21 -11.43
CA LEU A 7 -4.90 14.65 -10.34
C LEU A 7 -4.04 14.21 -9.15
N LYS A 8 -2.92 13.55 -9.39
CA LYS A 8 -1.98 13.17 -8.32
C LYS A 8 -1.46 14.40 -7.58
N GLU A 9 -1.09 15.47 -8.29
CA GLU A 9 -0.65 16.73 -7.69
C GLU A 9 -1.78 17.42 -6.90
N GLU A 10 -3.01 17.39 -7.40
CA GLU A 10 -4.19 17.89 -6.69
C GLU A 10 -4.39 17.14 -5.37
N LEU A 11 -4.37 15.80 -5.41
CA LEU A 11 -4.57 14.96 -4.22
C LEU A 11 -3.44 15.09 -3.19
N SER A 12 -2.20 15.23 -3.65
CA SER A 12 -1.06 15.51 -2.77
C SER A 12 -1.26 16.82 -2.01
N ARG A 13 -1.62 17.91 -2.71
CA ARG A 13 -1.92 19.22 -2.09
C ARG A 13 -3.15 19.15 -1.18
N PHE A 14 -4.20 18.45 -1.61
CA PHE A 14 -5.40 18.26 -0.80
C PHE A 14 -5.07 17.56 0.52
N GLY A 15 -4.32 16.44 0.47
CA GLY A 15 -3.91 15.71 1.67
C GLY A 15 -3.09 16.58 2.62
N ALA A 16 -2.08 17.28 2.11
CA ALA A 16 -1.25 18.16 2.92
C ALA A 16 -2.06 19.28 3.60
N ASN A 17 -2.97 19.93 2.86
CA ASN A 17 -3.83 20.98 3.39
C ASN A 17 -4.83 20.47 4.43
N ASN A 18 -5.46 19.31 4.16
CA ASN A 18 -6.36 18.65 5.10
C ASN A 18 -5.62 18.32 6.41
N ASP A 19 -4.45 17.71 6.30
CA ASP A 19 -3.70 17.21 7.45
C ASP A 19 -3.06 18.33 8.29
N ALA A 20 -2.89 19.53 7.71
CA ALA A 20 -2.42 20.71 8.42
C ALA A 20 -3.47 21.30 9.38
N VAL A 21 -4.76 21.11 9.10
CA VAL A 21 -5.87 21.68 9.88
C VAL A 21 -6.67 20.62 10.64
N GLU A 22 -6.71 19.40 10.15
CA GLU A 22 -7.49 18.32 10.76
C GLU A 22 -6.74 17.70 11.95
N THR A 23 -7.39 17.69 13.11
CA THR A 23 -6.81 17.15 14.34
C THR A 23 -7.20 15.69 14.60
N ALA A 24 -8.35 15.26 14.09
CA ALA A 24 -8.84 13.89 14.24
C ALA A 24 -8.10 12.97 13.26
N ARG A 25 -7.24 12.09 13.77
CA ARG A 25 -6.42 11.18 12.95
C ARG A 25 -7.24 10.42 11.89
N GLY A 26 -8.43 9.95 12.23
CA GLY A 26 -9.31 9.22 11.30
C GLY A 26 -9.76 10.03 10.09
N LYS A 27 -9.77 11.38 10.19
CA LYS A 27 -10.14 12.29 9.11
C LYS A 27 -8.95 12.84 8.31
N ARG A 28 -7.72 12.57 8.76
CA ARG A 28 -6.51 12.93 8.04
C ARG A 28 -6.30 11.98 6.86
N MET A 29 -5.82 12.53 5.75
CA MET A 29 -5.55 11.74 4.55
C MET A 29 -4.28 10.91 4.68
N LEU A 30 -3.24 11.45 5.33
CA LEU A 30 -1.95 10.81 5.57
C LEU A 30 -1.34 10.24 4.29
N ASN A 31 -1.41 11.02 3.22
CA ASN A 31 -0.87 10.58 1.93
C ASN A 31 0.63 10.27 2.01
N ILE A 32 1.04 9.24 1.29
CA ILE A 32 2.46 8.99 1.02
C ILE A 32 3.10 10.20 0.33
N THR A 33 4.44 10.28 0.36
CA THR A 33 5.14 11.30 -0.44
C THR A 33 5.13 10.94 -1.93
N PRO A 34 5.28 11.92 -2.84
CA PRO A 34 5.40 11.63 -4.27
C PRO A 34 6.53 10.65 -4.59
N GLU A 35 7.68 10.77 -3.91
CA GLU A 35 8.84 9.90 -4.09
C GLU A 35 8.54 8.44 -3.68
N THR A 36 7.69 8.24 -2.65
CA THR A 36 7.18 6.91 -2.29
C THR A 36 6.29 6.36 -3.41
N GLY A 37 5.42 7.20 -4.01
CA GLY A 37 4.60 6.82 -5.15
C GLY A 37 5.41 6.40 -6.37
N GLU A 38 6.46 7.16 -6.70
CA GLU A 38 7.42 6.84 -7.77
C GLU A 38 8.14 5.50 -7.49
N LEU A 39 8.58 5.28 -6.25
CA LEU A 39 9.20 4.02 -5.85
C LEU A 39 8.24 2.84 -6.02
N LEU A 40 6.99 2.97 -5.59
CA LEU A 40 5.98 1.91 -5.73
C LEU A 40 5.75 1.57 -7.21
N ALA A 41 5.59 2.58 -8.08
CA ALA A 41 5.46 2.38 -9.51
C ALA A 41 6.68 1.68 -10.12
N LEU A 42 7.89 2.12 -9.75
CA LEU A 42 9.15 1.50 -10.18
C LEU A 42 9.20 0.02 -9.76
N LEU A 43 8.81 -0.30 -8.52
CA LEU A 43 8.82 -1.67 -8.00
C LEU A 43 7.82 -2.57 -8.74
N VAL A 44 6.61 -2.08 -9.05
CA VAL A 44 5.64 -2.81 -9.89
C VAL A 44 6.26 -3.17 -11.25
N HIS A 45 6.90 -2.20 -11.91
CA HIS A 45 7.55 -2.46 -13.21
C HIS A 45 8.74 -3.41 -13.09
N ALA A 46 9.63 -3.20 -12.11
CA ALA A 46 10.85 -3.99 -11.92
C ALA A 46 10.55 -5.45 -11.57
N THR A 47 9.55 -5.70 -10.72
CA THR A 47 9.14 -7.04 -10.30
C THR A 47 8.11 -7.67 -11.23
N ARG A 48 7.54 -6.88 -12.16
CA ARG A 48 6.39 -7.27 -13.01
C ARG A 48 5.21 -7.76 -12.19
N ALA A 49 4.98 -7.13 -11.03
CA ALA A 49 3.90 -7.47 -10.11
C ALA A 49 2.53 -7.25 -10.80
N ARG A 50 1.75 -8.31 -10.90
CA ARG A 50 0.43 -8.29 -11.54
C ARG A 50 -0.70 -8.32 -10.52
N GLN A 51 -0.50 -8.89 -9.36
CA GLN A 51 -1.45 -8.91 -8.25
C GLN A 51 -0.89 -8.05 -7.13
N VAL A 52 -1.38 -6.83 -7.03
CA VAL A 52 -0.96 -5.86 -6.01
C VAL A 52 -2.04 -5.76 -4.95
N LEU A 53 -1.65 -5.93 -3.69
CA LEU A 53 -2.50 -5.71 -2.53
C LEU A 53 -2.03 -4.44 -1.80
N GLU A 54 -2.94 -3.53 -1.55
CA GLU A 54 -2.73 -2.36 -0.71
C GLU A 54 -3.62 -2.45 0.54
N VAL A 55 -3.05 -2.17 1.71
CA VAL A 55 -3.80 -2.07 2.97
C VAL A 55 -3.69 -0.63 3.47
N GLY A 56 -4.82 0.08 3.39
CA GLY A 56 -4.91 1.52 3.65
C GLY A 56 -5.09 2.34 2.37
N THR A 57 -6.32 2.43 1.88
CA THR A 57 -6.67 3.18 0.66
C THR A 57 -6.67 4.68 0.88
N SER A 58 -7.20 5.14 2.03
CA SER A 58 -7.47 6.54 2.32
C SER A 58 -8.23 7.23 1.17
N ASN A 59 -7.73 8.34 0.61
CA ASN A 59 -8.32 9.03 -0.54
C ASN A 59 -7.94 8.42 -1.91
N GLY A 60 -7.19 7.29 -1.92
CA GLY A 60 -6.75 6.59 -3.12
C GLY A 60 -5.46 7.11 -3.76
N TYR A 61 -4.73 8.01 -3.10
CA TYR A 61 -3.54 8.63 -3.70
C TYR A 61 -2.45 7.61 -4.06
N SER A 62 -2.06 6.74 -3.12
CA SER A 62 -1.10 5.65 -3.37
C SER A 62 -1.63 4.62 -4.35
N THR A 63 -2.94 4.32 -4.26
CA THR A 63 -3.62 3.39 -5.18
C THR A 63 -3.49 3.85 -6.64
N LEU A 64 -3.56 5.16 -6.93
CA LEU A 64 -3.40 5.67 -8.29
C LEU A 64 -2.00 5.43 -8.86
N TRP A 65 -0.94 5.52 -8.03
CA TRP A 65 0.43 5.18 -8.45
C TRP A 65 0.57 3.70 -8.80
N LEU A 66 0.01 2.84 -7.95
CA LEU A 66 0.01 1.39 -8.15
C LEU A 66 -0.82 1.00 -9.38
N ALA A 67 -2.03 1.58 -9.52
CA ALA A 67 -2.95 1.24 -10.60
C ALA A 67 -2.43 1.69 -11.97
N GLU A 68 -1.80 2.85 -12.09
CA GLU A 68 -1.14 3.26 -13.33
C GLU A 68 -0.02 2.28 -13.71
N ALA A 69 0.80 1.87 -12.73
CA ALA A 69 1.93 0.99 -12.99
C ALA A 69 1.50 -0.43 -13.40
N VAL A 70 0.45 -1.00 -12.78
CA VAL A 70 0.00 -2.37 -13.09
C VAL A 70 -0.57 -2.51 -14.50
N ILE A 71 -1.06 -1.43 -15.14
CA ILE A 71 -1.56 -1.46 -16.52
C ILE A 71 -0.49 -1.99 -17.46
N ALA A 72 0.73 -1.48 -17.36
CA ALA A 72 1.84 -1.86 -18.25
C ALA A 72 2.27 -3.33 -18.13
N VAL A 73 1.95 -3.97 -16.99
CA VAL A 73 2.26 -5.38 -16.74
C VAL A 73 1.03 -6.30 -16.86
N GLY A 74 -0.14 -5.73 -17.21
CA GLY A 74 -1.40 -6.45 -17.31
C GLY A 74 -1.89 -6.95 -15.95
N GLY A 75 -1.71 -6.13 -14.92
CA GLY A 75 -2.04 -6.46 -13.53
C GLY A 75 -3.30 -5.77 -13.01
N HIS A 76 -3.51 -5.92 -11.70
CA HIS A 76 -4.67 -5.41 -10.96
C HIS A 76 -4.29 -5.06 -9.53
N VAL A 77 -4.93 -4.04 -8.96
CA VAL A 77 -4.77 -3.62 -7.57
C VAL A 77 -6.02 -3.99 -6.78
N ILE A 78 -5.82 -4.67 -5.65
CA ILE A 78 -6.84 -4.79 -4.61
C ILE A 78 -6.44 -3.83 -3.50
N THR A 79 -7.34 -2.94 -3.07
CA THR A 79 -7.07 -1.98 -2.00
C THR A 79 -8.13 -2.08 -0.91
N LEU A 80 -7.71 -2.08 0.35
CA LEU A 80 -8.55 -2.31 1.51
C LEU A 80 -8.68 -1.03 2.34
N GLU A 81 -9.91 -0.62 2.63
CA GLU A 81 -10.24 0.52 3.49
C GLU A 81 -11.37 0.16 4.45
N HIS A 82 -11.27 0.58 5.70
CA HIS A 82 -12.32 0.33 6.71
C HIS A 82 -13.25 1.54 6.92
N ALA A 83 -12.79 2.74 6.55
CA ALA A 83 -13.56 3.98 6.69
C ALA A 83 -14.40 4.24 5.44
N GLU A 84 -15.73 4.25 5.60
CA GLU A 84 -16.68 4.37 4.49
C GLU A 84 -16.53 5.70 3.75
N ASP A 85 -16.32 6.81 4.47
CA ASP A 85 -16.13 8.14 3.90
C ASP A 85 -14.84 8.23 3.05
N LYS A 86 -13.75 7.63 3.50
CA LYS A 86 -12.50 7.53 2.74
C LYS A 86 -12.65 6.63 1.52
N ALA A 87 -13.29 5.49 1.67
CA ALA A 87 -13.56 4.59 0.55
C ALA A 87 -14.40 5.28 -0.54
N ALA A 88 -15.42 6.03 -0.16
CA ALA A 88 -16.24 6.79 -1.12
C ALA A 88 -15.42 7.87 -1.85
N LEU A 89 -14.53 8.57 -1.14
CA LEU A 89 -13.64 9.57 -1.73
C LEU A 89 -12.66 8.93 -2.71
N ALA A 90 -12.05 7.81 -2.33
CA ALA A 90 -11.14 7.06 -3.20
C ALA A 90 -11.83 6.56 -4.47
N ALA A 91 -13.03 5.97 -4.36
CA ALA A 91 -13.81 5.52 -5.51
C ALA A 91 -14.07 6.63 -6.52
N ALA A 92 -14.44 7.84 -6.03
CA ALA A 92 -14.62 9.01 -6.89
C ALA A 92 -13.30 9.41 -7.60
N ASN A 93 -12.16 9.34 -6.92
CA ASN A 93 -10.86 9.63 -7.50
C ASN A 93 -10.43 8.58 -8.54
N PHE A 94 -10.74 7.30 -8.33
CA PHE A 94 -10.48 6.24 -9.31
C PHE A 94 -11.26 6.46 -10.62
N VAL A 95 -12.51 6.92 -10.53
CA VAL A 95 -13.32 7.29 -11.70
C VAL A 95 -12.73 8.52 -12.40
N ARG A 96 -12.34 9.57 -11.65
CA ARG A 96 -11.69 10.77 -12.20
C ARG A 96 -10.39 10.44 -12.94
N ALA A 97 -9.64 9.46 -12.42
CA ALA A 97 -8.41 8.96 -13.02
C ALA A 97 -8.65 8.06 -14.25
N GLY A 98 -9.86 7.53 -14.46
CA GLY A 98 -10.14 6.51 -15.47
C GLY A 98 -9.51 5.15 -15.17
N LEU A 99 -9.15 4.87 -13.92
CA LEU A 99 -8.43 3.66 -13.48
C LEU A 99 -9.30 2.62 -12.77
N GLN A 100 -10.59 2.88 -12.59
CA GLN A 100 -11.51 2.01 -11.83
C GLN A 100 -11.57 0.56 -12.36
N ALA A 101 -11.28 0.32 -13.65
CA ALA A 101 -11.26 -1.03 -14.22
C ALA A 101 -10.05 -1.87 -13.76
N HIS A 102 -9.02 -1.22 -13.20
CA HIS A 102 -7.79 -1.85 -12.73
C HIS A 102 -7.69 -1.93 -11.22
N ILE A 103 -8.76 -1.54 -10.51
CA ILE A 103 -8.81 -1.46 -9.05
C ILE A 103 -10.04 -2.19 -8.53
N THR A 104 -9.85 -3.11 -7.59
CA THR A 104 -10.91 -3.64 -6.74
C THR A 104 -10.78 -3.02 -5.37
N GLN A 105 -11.72 -2.16 -5.00
CA GLN A 105 -11.78 -1.58 -3.68
C GLN A 105 -12.66 -2.44 -2.77
N VAL A 106 -12.14 -2.78 -1.60
CA VAL A 106 -12.86 -3.55 -0.59
C VAL A 106 -13.04 -2.67 0.66
N LEU A 107 -14.30 -2.43 1.01
CA LEU A 107 -14.65 -1.80 2.28
C LEU A 107 -14.76 -2.87 3.37
N GLY A 108 -13.90 -2.79 4.40
CA GLY A 108 -13.93 -3.73 5.51
C GLY A 108 -12.63 -3.83 6.29
N ASP A 109 -12.59 -4.76 7.24
CA ASP A 109 -11.40 -5.05 8.04
C ASP A 109 -10.37 -5.85 7.24
N ALA A 110 -9.15 -5.34 7.20
CA ALA A 110 -8.06 -5.97 6.44
C ALA A 110 -7.66 -7.35 7.02
N GLY A 111 -7.72 -7.52 8.34
CA GLY A 111 -7.43 -8.81 8.98
C GLY A 111 -8.40 -9.90 8.51
N THR A 112 -9.70 -9.58 8.50
CA THR A 112 -10.75 -10.49 7.99
C THR A 112 -10.54 -10.83 6.52
N TRP A 113 -10.20 -9.84 5.68
CA TRP A 113 -9.90 -10.10 4.27
C TRP A 113 -8.67 -11.01 4.11
N LEU A 114 -7.60 -10.71 4.85
CA LEU A 114 -6.36 -11.49 4.81
C LEU A 114 -6.58 -12.96 5.21
N GLU A 115 -7.51 -13.27 6.13
CA GLU A 115 -7.83 -14.65 6.53
C GLU A 115 -8.41 -15.48 5.38
N THR A 116 -9.15 -14.83 4.47
CA THR A 116 -9.86 -15.49 3.35
C THR A 116 -9.09 -15.49 2.03
N ALA A 117 -8.05 -14.66 1.92
CA ALA A 117 -7.24 -14.56 0.70
C ALA A 117 -6.43 -15.84 0.45
N ASP A 118 -6.22 -16.17 -0.82
CA ASP A 118 -5.49 -17.37 -1.24
C ASP A 118 -3.98 -17.27 -0.93
N ASP A 119 -3.37 -18.41 -0.63
CA ASP A 119 -1.94 -18.54 -0.41
C ASP A 119 -1.14 -18.15 -1.66
N GLY A 120 -0.14 -17.28 -1.51
CA GLY A 120 0.74 -16.90 -2.61
C GLY A 120 0.06 -16.13 -3.74
N SER A 121 -1.09 -15.51 -3.48
CA SER A 121 -1.88 -14.76 -4.47
C SER A 121 -1.34 -13.35 -4.75
N VAL A 122 -0.44 -12.81 -3.91
CA VAL A 122 0.03 -11.42 -3.96
C VAL A 122 1.48 -11.35 -4.44
N ASP A 123 1.72 -10.62 -5.53
CA ASP A 123 3.07 -10.35 -6.05
C ASP A 123 3.73 -9.17 -5.31
N LEU A 124 2.98 -8.09 -5.06
CA LEU A 124 3.42 -6.92 -4.30
C LEU A 124 2.37 -6.53 -3.27
N LEU A 125 2.78 -6.42 -2.01
CA LEU A 125 1.97 -5.96 -0.88
C LEU A 125 2.49 -4.60 -0.41
N PHE A 126 1.60 -3.61 -0.35
CA PHE A 126 1.88 -2.30 0.23
C PHE A 126 1.07 -2.11 1.53
N LEU A 127 1.76 -1.82 2.63
CA LEU A 127 1.15 -1.56 3.94
C LEU A 127 1.31 -0.09 4.32
N ASP A 128 0.21 0.63 4.42
CA ASP A 128 0.12 2.00 4.92
C ASP A 128 -1.19 2.22 5.69
N SER A 129 -1.32 1.54 6.83
CA SER A 129 -2.53 1.57 7.65
C SER A 129 -2.24 1.63 9.15
N ASP A 130 -3.05 0.99 9.99
CA ASP A 130 -2.81 0.89 11.43
C ASP A 130 -1.65 -0.06 11.74
N ARG A 131 -0.49 0.52 12.02
CA ARG A 131 0.75 -0.19 12.32
C ARG A 131 0.65 -1.12 13.53
N SER A 132 -0.24 -0.83 14.47
CA SER A 132 -0.45 -1.67 15.66
C SER A 132 -0.99 -3.06 15.32
N ALA A 133 -1.60 -3.22 14.15
CA ALA A 133 -2.15 -4.48 13.67
C ALA A 133 -1.13 -5.36 12.92
N TYR A 134 -0.02 -4.80 12.42
CA TYR A 134 0.89 -5.51 11.51
C TYR A 134 1.51 -6.76 12.11
N ALA A 135 1.95 -6.70 13.38
CA ALA A 135 2.53 -7.87 14.05
C ALA A 135 1.50 -9.02 14.16
N ARG A 136 0.24 -8.70 14.46
CA ARG A 136 -0.86 -9.66 14.51
C ARG A 136 -1.18 -10.24 13.15
N TRP A 137 -1.11 -9.43 12.09
CA TRP A 137 -1.39 -9.85 10.71
C TRP A 137 -0.22 -10.60 10.05
N TRP A 138 0.98 -10.59 10.67
CA TRP A 138 2.18 -11.15 10.05
C TRP A 138 2.02 -12.58 9.50
N PRO A 139 1.39 -13.55 10.20
CA PRO A 139 1.19 -14.88 9.65
C PRO A 139 0.41 -14.90 8.33
N GLN A 140 -0.63 -14.07 8.21
CA GLN A 140 -1.45 -13.94 7.00
C GLN A 140 -0.74 -13.15 5.90
N LEU A 141 -0.08 -12.03 6.23
CA LEU A 141 0.72 -11.24 5.28
C LEU A 141 1.80 -12.12 4.63
N ARG A 142 2.49 -12.92 5.44
CA ARG A 142 3.46 -13.90 4.98
C ARG A 142 2.83 -14.95 4.05
N ARG A 143 1.64 -15.44 4.40
CA ARG A 143 0.93 -16.49 3.67
C ARG A 143 0.51 -16.05 2.28
N VAL A 144 -0.09 -14.86 2.16
CA VAL A 144 -0.61 -14.34 0.89
C VAL A 144 0.48 -13.92 -0.09
N LEU A 145 1.67 -13.55 0.39
CA LEU A 145 2.79 -13.20 -0.47
C LEU A 145 3.30 -14.42 -1.24
N LYS A 146 3.54 -14.23 -2.53
CA LYS A 146 4.06 -15.26 -3.45
C LYS A 146 5.44 -15.75 -3.03
N ARG A 147 5.63 -17.05 -2.99
CA ARG A 147 6.94 -17.65 -2.67
C ARG A 147 7.94 -17.37 -3.80
N GLY A 148 9.15 -17.00 -3.43
CA GLY A 148 10.27 -16.77 -4.33
C GLY A 148 10.34 -15.37 -4.95
N THR A 149 9.22 -14.62 -4.99
CA THR A 149 9.17 -13.31 -5.65
C THR A 149 8.32 -12.26 -4.94
N GLY A 150 7.45 -12.65 -4.01
CA GLY A 150 6.53 -11.73 -3.35
C GLY A 150 7.27 -10.63 -2.60
N LEU A 151 6.97 -9.38 -2.92
CA LEU A 151 7.56 -8.19 -2.32
C LEU A 151 6.57 -7.51 -1.39
N MET A 152 7.00 -7.21 -0.18
CA MET A 152 6.28 -6.36 0.77
C MET A 152 7.01 -5.02 0.91
N VAL A 153 6.25 -3.93 0.87
CA VAL A 153 6.70 -2.56 1.12
C VAL A 153 5.83 -1.98 2.24
N VAL A 154 6.45 -1.43 3.27
CA VAL A 154 5.76 -0.87 4.43
C VAL A 154 6.20 0.57 4.60
N ASP A 155 5.25 1.51 4.53
CA ASP A 155 5.54 2.94 4.70
C ASP A 155 5.79 3.31 6.16
N ASN A 156 6.41 4.46 6.35
CA ASN A 156 6.69 5.06 7.66
C ASN A 156 7.73 4.31 8.53
N ALA A 157 8.59 3.50 7.91
CA ALA A 157 9.57 2.69 8.64
C ALA A 157 10.57 3.52 9.46
N THR A 158 10.90 4.75 9.01
CA THR A 158 11.79 5.66 9.74
C THR A 158 11.00 6.57 10.67
N SER A 159 9.92 7.19 10.18
CA SER A 159 9.14 8.17 10.95
C SER A 159 8.39 7.55 12.13
N HIS A 160 8.04 6.26 12.07
CA HIS A 160 7.31 5.52 13.09
C HIS A 160 8.01 4.20 13.47
N ALA A 161 9.34 4.20 13.47
CA ALA A 161 10.16 3.01 13.71
C ALA A 161 9.79 2.27 15.01
N THR A 162 9.49 3.00 16.08
CA THR A 162 9.12 2.41 17.38
C THR A 162 7.80 1.62 17.31
N GLU A 163 6.81 2.14 16.58
CA GLU A 163 5.50 1.48 16.44
C GLU A 163 5.59 0.17 15.62
N MET A 164 6.60 0.07 14.75
CA MET A 164 6.78 -1.08 13.85
C MET A 164 7.88 -2.05 14.30
N ALA A 165 8.56 -1.76 15.42
CA ALA A 165 9.74 -2.51 15.86
C ALA A 165 9.48 -4.02 15.95
N ASP A 166 8.42 -4.44 16.63
CA ASP A 166 8.07 -5.85 16.83
C ASP A 166 7.73 -6.54 15.50
N PHE A 167 6.98 -5.86 14.62
CA PHE A 167 6.65 -6.37 13.30
C PHE A 167 7.92 -6.55 12.44
N MET A 168 8.74 -5.50 12.34
CA MET A 168 9.99 -5.56 11.56
C MET A 168 10.93 -6.63 12.09
N GLN A 169 11.00 -6.81 13.42
CA GLN A 169 11.80 -7.87 14.03
C GLN A 169 11.26 -9.25 13.66
N ALA A 170 9.94 -9.46 13.68
CA ALA A 170 9.33 -10.74 13.29
C ALA A 170 9.62 -11.09 11.83
N VAL A 171 9.53 -10.08 10.92
CA VAL A 171 9.86 -10.27 9.50
C VAL A 171 11.34 -10.62 9.31
N ARG A 172 12.25 -9.91 10.00
CA ARG A 172 13.71 -10.17 9.92
C ARG A 172 14.11 -11.53 10.48
N ALA A 173 13.37 -12.02 11.47
CA ALA A 173 13.62 -13.36 12.06
C ALA A 173 13.15 -14.50 11.14
N ASP A 174 12.32 -14.23 10.16
CA ASP A 174 11.85 -15.23 9.21
C ASP A 174 12.88 -15.46 8.10
N MET A 175 13.53 -16.62 8.13
CA MET A 175 14.58 -17.00 7.17
C MET A 175 14.10 -17.05 5.71
N SER A 176 12.80 -17.12 5.47
CA SER A 176 12.22 -17.06 4.12
C SER A 176 12.08 -15.63 3.58
N PHE A 177 12.57 -14.62 4.30
CA PHE A 177 12.58 -13.23 3.85
C PHE A 177 13.97 -12.63 3.79
N ARG A 178 14.16 -11.67 2.89
CA ARG A 178 15.31 -10.77 2.85
C ARG A 178 14.79 -9.34 2.91
N CYS A 179 15.31 -8.55 3.85
CA CYS A 179 14.77 -7.26 4.21
C CYS A 179 15.81 -6.14 4.04
N SER A 180 15.33 -4.96 3.73
CA SER A 180 16.12 -3.71 3.73
C SER A 180 15.23 -2.53 4.11
N GLU A 181 15.81 -1.51 4.70
CA GLU A 181 15.19 -0.19 4.87
C GLU A 181 15.73 0.74 3.78
N VAL A 182 14.81 1.46 3.14
CA VAL A 182 15.11 2.39 2.04
C VAL A 182 14.67 3.79 2.46
N PRO A 183 15.57 4.80 2.49
CA PRO A 183 15.26 6.14 2.97
C PRO A 183 14.56 6.99 1.90
N VAL A 184 13.39 6.51 1.41
CA VAL A 184 12.51 7.24 0.49
C VAL A 184 11.27 7.67 1.25
N GLY A 185 10.85 8.92 1.07
CA GLY A 185 9.73 9.49 1.80
C GLY A 185 9.93 9.42 3.31
N ASN A 186 8.99 8.81 4.01
CA ASN A 186 9.03 8.60 5.47
C ASN A 186 9.83 7.35 5.90
N GLY A 187 10.59 6.76 4.96
CA GLY A 187 11.29 5.49 5.11
C GLY A 187 10.41 4.28 4.77
N GLN A 188 10.95 3.38 3.94
CA GLN A 188 10.26 2.17 3.50
C GLN A 188 10.96 0.94 4.07
N PHE A 189 10.23 0.06 4.75
CA PHE A 189 10.74 -1.27 5.07
C PHE A 189 10.31 -2.22 3.95
N MET A 190 11.29 -2.80 3.28
CA MET A 190 11.06 -3.70 2.16
C MET A 190 11.48 -5.11 2.52
N ALA A 191 10.66 -6.10 2.16
CA ALA A 191 10.93 -7.51 2.41
C ALA A 191 10.51 -8.36 1.21
N VAL A 192 11.44 -9.17 0.69
CA VAL A 192 11.17 -10.13 -0.39
C VAL A 192 11.08 -11.53 0.19
N ARG A 193 10.00 -12.24 -0.15
CA ARG A 193 9.83 -13.65 0.18
C ARG A 193 10.66 -14.50 -0.78
N VAL A 194 11.74 -15.09 -0.29
CA VAL A 194 12.62 -15.95 -1.09
C VAL A 194 12.08 -17.38 -1.19
N ALA A 195 12.51 -18.11 -2.22
CA ALA A 195 12.27 -19.54 -2.30
C ALA A 195 13.03 -20.22 -1.16
N GLY A 196 12.34 -21.01 -0.35
CA GLY A 196 12.94 -21.86 0.68
C GLY A 196 13.47 -23.15 0.08
#